data_4976dc8636b4ca18634361f97a4c0a93
#
_entry.id   4976dc8636b4ca18634361f97a4c0a93
#
_cell.length_a   1.000
_cell.length_b   1.000
_cell.length_c   1.000
_cell.angle_alpha   90.00
_cell.angle_beta   90.00
_cell.angle_gamma   90.00
#
_symmetry.space_group_name_H-M   'P 1'
#
loop_
_entity.id
_entity.type
_entity.pdbx_description
1 polymer ?
#
loop_
_entity_poly.entity_id
_entity_poly.type
_entity_poly.pdbx_seq_one_letter_code
_entity_poly.pdbx_strand_id
1 'polypeptide(L)'
;MILKNKKKIRIIIGSLNVGGTEKQLLKIINYLAKKNWEIELITLKEKGILAKYLNKKIKVNNLNIKVSFKFVRLFKIIFKLLKIFKKNPYTLTHFFLPQAYILGMASSIIANTKCKLIMSRRSLNFYQNKFFFYRTIEKFLHQKINKILVNSEAIKKQLINQEGVSKNKIKIIYNGVEAKNNKKFKKNNNFNIVIIANLIPYKNHHILFNSLNLIKEKLPKNWKIYCIGRDDGIKKNLIKLSKKKGIFNKIIWIETLKLENILSNCNLGILCSKEEGFPNAILEYFAFKLPVITTDVGGCKEIVKNKKNGLLVSKNNSLELSKAILYLYKNKNKAKKFANEGFRTVKNKFSLKKTINEHEKEYLKCLRS
;
A
#
# COMPACT_ATOMS: atom_id res chain seq x y z
N MET A 1 -18.48 -25.72 30.02
CA MET A 1 -17.19 -25.94 29.31
C MET A 1 -17.10 -24.97 28.14
N ILE A 2 -16.53 -23.75 28.32
CA ILE A 2 -16.44 -22.73 27.30
C ILE A 2 -15.33 -23.18 26.34
N LEU A 3 -15.73 -23.67 25.18
CA LEU A 3 -14.81 -23.90 24.07
C LEU A 3 -14.00 -22.61 23.86
N LYS A 4 -12.72 -22.60 24.25
CA LYS A 4 -11.76 -21.55 23.87
C LYS A 4 -11.78 -21.51 22.35
N ASN A 5 -12.57 -20.59 21.77
CA ASN A 5 -12.62 -20.37 20.34
C ASN A 5 -11.18 -20.11 19.86
N LYS A 6 -10.56 -21.13 19.28
CA LYS A 6 -9.21 -21.03 18.73
C LYS A 6 -9.22 -19.90 17.72
N LYS A 7 -8.39 -18.87 17.92
CA LYS A 7 -8.23 -17.74 17.02
C LYS A 7 -7.60 -18.21 15.71
N LYS A 8 -8.42 -18.68 14.77
CA LYS A 8 -7.97 -19.22 13.48
C LYS A 8 -8.38 -18.33 12.34
N ILE A 9 -7.44 -18.02 11.44
CA ILE A 9 -7.70 -17.25 10.24
C ILE A 9 -6.96 -17.82 9.04
N ARG A 10 -7.67 -17.94 7.91
CA ARG A 10 -7.09 -18.20 6.60
C ARG A 10 -6.94 -16.89 5.86
N ILE A 11 -5.78 -16.67 5.26
CA ILE A 11 -5.50 -15.49 4.44
C ILE A 11 -5.14 -15.94 3.05
N ILE A 12 -5.79 -15.35 2.05
CA ILE A 12 -5.54 -15.66 0.63
C ILE A 12 -5.07 -14.40 -0.08
N ILE A 13 -3.91 -14.50 -0.75
CA ILE A 13 -3.29 -13.41 -1.52
C ILE A 13 -2.67 -13.94 -2.82
N GLY A 14 -2.45 -13.07 -3.80
CA GLY A 14 -1.79 -13.45 -5.05
C GLY A 14 -0.37 -13.99 -4.83
N SER A 15 0.49 -13.19 -4.21
CA SER A 15 1.86 -13.54 -3.78
C SER A 15 2.31 -12.59 -2.68
N LEU A 16 3.45 -12.86 -2.03
CA LEU A 16 4.12 -11.94 -1.12
C LEU A 16 5.31 -11.24 -1.81
N ASN A 17 5.12 -10.76 -3.01
CA ASN A 17 6.09 -9.89 -3.67
C ASN A 17 6.10 -8.49 -3.05
N VAL A 18 7.05 -7.64 -3.47
CA VAL A 18 7.22 -6.32 -2.87
C VAL A 18 6.12 -5.36 -3.34
N GLY A 19 5.20 -5.08 -2.44
CA GLY A 19 4.12 -4.12 -2.63
C GLY A 19 3.67 -3.50 -1.30
N GLY A 20 2.91 -2.42 -1.37
CA GLY A 20 2.41 -1.73 -0.18
C GLY A 20 1.44 -2.59 0.64
N THR A 21 0.56 -3.33 -0.02
CA THR A 21 -0.40 -4.25 0.60
C THR A 21 0.30 -5.42 1.27
N GLU A 22 1.24 -6.04 0.57
CA GLU A 22 2.00 -7.20 1.03
C GLU A 22 2.86 -6.86 2.24
N LYS A 23 3.52 -5.69 2.25
CA LYS A 23 4.28 -5.20 3.41
C LYS A 23 3.38 -4.98 4.63
N GLN A 24 2.18 -4.42 4.45
CA GLN A 24 1.23 -4.23 5.55
C GLN A 24 0.70 -5.57 6.06
N LEU A 25 0.31 -6.47 5.15
CA LEU A 25 -0.15 -7.81 5.52
C LEU A 25 0.90 -8.57 6.33
N LEU A 26 2.16 -8.60 5.86
CA LEU A 26 3.27 -9.26 6.55
C LEU A 26 3.39 -8.80 8.01
N LYS A 27 3.32 -7.49 8.26
CA LYS A 27 3.39 -6.93 9.61
C LYS A 27 2.22 -7.37 10.47
N ILE A 28 1.00 -7.36 9.92
CA ILE A 28 -0.23 -7.76 10.62
C ILE A 28 -0.16 -9.24 11.02
N ILE A 29 0.12 -10.14 10.06
CA ILE A 29 0.08 -11.59 10.33
C ILE A 29 1.23 -12.04 11.23
N ASN A 30 2.42 -11.45 11.11
CA ASN A 30 3.53 -11.75 12.01
C ASN A 30 3.21 -11.36 13.47
N TYR A 31 2.52 -10.24 13.66
CA TYR A 31 2.09 -9.82 14.99
C TYR A 31 1.00 -10.74 15.56
N LEU A 32 0.00 -11.09 14.75
CA LEU A 32 -1.07 -12.01 15.16
C LEU A 32 -0.52 -13.40 15.50
N ALA A 33 0.46 -13.90 14.74
CA ALA A 33 1.12 -15.16 15.04
C ALA A 33 1.84 -15.14 16.40
N LYS A 34 2.39 -13.98 16.82
CA LYS A 34 2.95 -13.80 18.17
C LYS A 34 1.88 -13.78 19.27
N LYS A 35 0.63 -13.43 18.93
CA LYS A 35 -0.54 -13.44 19.84
C LYS A 35 -1.34 -14.74 19.78
N ASN A 36 -0.70 -15.84 19.39
CA ASN A 36 -1.31 -17.17 19.36
C ASN A 36 -2.52 -17.32 18.41
N TRP A 37 -2.55 -16.54 17.31
CA TRP A 37 -3.44 -16.82 16.21
C TRP A 37 -2.88 -17.98 15.37
N GLU A 38 -3.72 -18.96 15.07
CA GLU A 38 -3.42 -19.99 14.06
C GLU A 38 -3.69 -19.40 12.67
N ILE A 39 -2.63 -19.22 11.87
CA ILE A 39 -2.72 -18.53 10.59
C ILE A 39 -2.31 -19.47 9.47
N GLU A 40 -3.23 -19.68 8.52
CA GLU A 40 -2.95 -20.32 7.22
C GLU A 40 -2.86 -19.23 6.15
N LEU A 41 -1.69 -19.07 5.53
CA LEU A 41 -1.47 -18.16 4.41
C LEU A 41 -1.44 -18.93 3.11
N ILE A 42 -2.39 -18.65 2.21
CA ILE A 42 -2.43 -19.23 0.88
C ILE A 42 -1.96 -18.21 -0.15
N THR A 43 -0.94 -18.55 -0.92
CA THR A 43 -0.50 -17.75 -2.08
C THR A 43 -0.92 -18.44 -3.37
N LEU A 44 -1.57 -17.69 -4.27
CA LEU A 44 -2.09 -18.25 -5.54
C LEU A 44 -1.00 -18.44 -6.59
N LYS A 45 0.04 -17.60 -6.53
CA LYS A 45 1.24 -17.63 -7.38
C LYS A 45 2.44 -18.07 -6.56
N GLU A 46 3.64 -17.70 -6.96
CA GLU A 46 4.85 -17.90 -6.16
C GLU A 46 4.75 -17.30 -4.75
N LYS A 47 5.54 -17.83 -3.82
CA LYS A 47 5.54 -17.34 -2.43
C LYS A 47 5.86 -15.84 -2.34
N GLY A 48 6.78 -15.36 -3.19
CA GLY A 48 7.27 -13.99 -3.21
C GLY A 48 8.39 -13.71 -2.21
N ILE A 49 9.13 -12.64 -2.47
CA ILE A 49 10.37 -12.28 -1.75
C ILE A 49 10.12 -12.01 -0.26
N LEU A 50 8.96 -11.46 0.11
CA LEU A 50 8.64 -11.13 1.50
C LEU A 50 8.35 -12.38 2.35
N ALA A 51 8.15 -13.55 1.75
CA ALA A 51 7.85 -14.78 2.48
C ALA A 51 8.99 -15.19 3.44
N LYS A 52 10.23 -14.82 3.16
CA LYS A 52 11.38 -15.06 4.06
C LYS A 52 11.30 -14.33 5.40
N TYR A 53 10.44 -13.32 5.52
CA TYR A 53 10.24 -12.56 6.75
C TYR A 53 9.00 -13.02 7.54
N LEU A 54 8.33 -14.10 7.12
CA LEU A 54 7.20 -14.65 7.84
C LEU A 54 7.62 -15.28 9.17
N ASN A 55 6.77 -15.11 10.18
CA ASN A 55 6.91 -15.84 11.43
C ASN A 55 6.79 -17.36 11.18
N LYS A 56 7.68 -18.16 11.76
CA LYS A 56 7.73 -19.62 11.57
C LYS A 56 6.44 -20.35 12.00
N LYS A 57 5.60 -19.76 12.84
CA LYS A 57 4.30 -20.30 13.27
C LYS A 57 3.21 -20.18 12.18
N ILE A 58 3.43 -19.42 11.11
CA ILE A 58 2.46 -19.24 10.02
C ILE A 58 2.57 -20.42 9.06
N LYS A 59 1.47 -21.14 8.89
CA LYS A 59 1.37 -22.22 7.90
C LYS A 59 1.21 -21.63 6.51
N VAL A 60 2.19 -21.86 5.62
CA VAL A 60 2.17 -21.36 4.23
C VAL A 60 1.77 -22.46 3.27
N ASN A 61 0.69 -22.25 2.54
CA ASN A 61 0.22 -23.12 1.46
C ASN A 61 0.37 -22.39 0.12
N ASN A 62 1.35 -22.80 -0.68
CA ASN A 62 1.62 -22.18 -1.98
C ASN A 62 0.99 -23.00 -3.10
N LEU A 63 0.02 -22.44 -3.82
CA LEU A 63 -0.65 -23.15 -4.90
C LEU A 63 0.21 -23.23 -6.17
N ASN A 64 0.90 -22.14 -6.50
CA ASN A 64 1.85 -21.97 -7.61
C ASN A 64 1.63 -22.89 -8.84
N ILE A 65 0.45 -22.81 -9.44
CA ILE A 65 0.07 -23.68 -10.56
C ILE A 65 0.77 -23.20 -11.83
N LYS A 66 1.74 -23.99 -12.28
CA LYS A 66 2.48 -23.75 -13.52
C LYS A 66 1.72 -24.38 -14.69
N VAL A 67 0.90 -23.58 -15.37
CA VAL A 67 0.19 -23.95 -16.59
C VAL A 67 0.19 -22.75 -17.53
N SER A 68 0.54 -22.96 -18.79
CA SER A 68 0.66 -21.91 -19.81
C SER A 68 -0.70 -21.25 -20.10
N PHE A 69 -1.75 -22.04 -20.24
CA PHE A 69 -3.09 -21.54 -20.54
C PHE A 69 -3.72 -20.86 -19.32
N LYS A 70 -3.99 -19.56 -19.44
CA LYS A 70 -4.53 -18.72 -18.36
C LYS A 70 -5.85 -19.26 -17.78
N PHE A 71 -6.77 -19.68 -18.62
CA PHE A 71 -8.08 -20.21 -18.18
C PHE A 71 -7.91 -21.51 -17.39
N VAL A 72 -7.15 -22.47 -17.91
CA VAL A 72 -6.87 -23.74 -17.22
C VAL A 72 -6.23 -23.51 -15.87
N ARG A 73 -5.31 -22.53 -15.79
CA ARG A 73 -4.71 -22.14 -14.51
C ARG A 73 -5.74 -21.61 -13.53
N LEU A 74 -6.68 -20.77 -13.95
CA LEU A 74 -7.74 -20.23 -13.10
C LEU A 74 -8.65 -21.36 -12.58
N PHE A 75 -9.09 -22.28 -13.44
CA PHE A 75 -9.88 -23.46 -13.04
C PHE A 75 -9.15 -24.32 -12.02
N LYS A 76 -7.87 -24.62 -12.25
CA LYS A 76 -7.06 -25.38 -11.30
C LYS A 76 -6.92 -24.69 -9.95
N ILE A 77 -6.80 -23.33 -9.92
CA ILE A 77 -6.77 -22.57 -8.67
C ILE A 77 -8.12 -22.71 -7.95
N ILE A 78 -9.25 -22.50 -8.63
CA ILE A 78 -10.59 -22.63 -8.07
C ILE A 78 -10.77 -24.03 -7.48
N PHE A 79 -10.43 -25.08 -8.22
CA PHE A 79 -10.55 -26.46 -7.76
C PHE A 79 -9.71 -26.77 -6.52
N LYS A 80 -8.45 -26.29 -6.47
CA LYS A 80 -7.61 -26.45 -5.27
C LYS A 80 -8.19 -25.69 -4.07
N LEU A 81 -8.63 -24.45 -4.26
CA LEU A 81 -9.27 -23.66 -3.20
C LEU A 81 -10.56 -24.32 -2.71
N LEU A 82 -11.38 -24.85 -3.61
CA LEU A 82 -12.61 -25.59 -3.27
C LEU A 82 -12.29 -26.78 -2.36
N LYS A 83 -11.28 -27.62 -2.73
CA LYS A 83 -10.83 -28.72 -1.88
C LYS A 83 -10.37 -28.24 -0.50
N ILE A 84 -9.63 -27.11 -0.44
CA ILE A 84 -9.19 -26.51 0.82
C ILE A 84 -10.39 -26.05 1.67
N PHE A 85 -11.40 -25.41 1.08
CA PHE A 85 -12.59 -24.97 1.80
C PHE A 85 -13.40 -26.16 2.35
N LYS A 86 -13.52 -27.24 1.59
CA LYS A 86 -14.22 -28.47 2.03
C LYS A 86 -13.46 -29.23 3.12
N LYS A 87 -12.13 -29.36 2.99
CA LYS A 87 -11.31 -30.20 3.89
C LYS A 87 -10.97 -29.53 5.22
N ASN A 88 -10.73 -28.23 5.21
CA ASN A 88 -10.26 -27.47 6.38
C ASN A 88 -11.16 -26.25 6.63
N PRO A 89 -12.27 -26.40 7.33
CA PRO A 89 -13.18 -25.30 7.62
C PRO A 89 -12.58 -24.34 8.64
N TYR A 90 -11.78 -23.39 8.20
CA TYR A 90 -11.49 -22.21 9.00
C TYR A 90 -12.75 -21.36 9.11
N THR A 91 -13.02 -20.89 10.31
CA THR A 91 -14.23 -20.09 10.57
C THR A 91 -14.13 -18.69 9.99
N LEU A 92 -12.93 -18.20 9.68
CA LEU A 92 -12.66 -16.89 9.12
C LEU A 92 -11.67 -16.96 7.96
N THR A 93 -12.03 -16.39 6.81
CA THR A 93 -11.15 -16.25 5.64
C THR A 93 -11.07 -14.82 5.19
N HIS A 94 -9.86 -14.30 4.97
CA HIS A 94 -9.60 -12.93 4.52
C HIS A 94 -8.86 -12.90 3.20
N PHE A 95 -9.46 -12.26 2.19
CA PHE A 95 -8.93 -12.10 0.84
C PHE A 95 -8.20 -10.77 0.69
N PHE A 96 -6.99 -10.81 0.17
CA PHE A 96 -6.20 -9.62 -0.17
C PHE A 96 -5.98 -9.52 -1.66
N LEU A 97 -6.28 -8.36 -2.24
CA LEU A 97 -6.17 -8.03 -3.66
C LEU A 97 -7.25 -8.70 -4.55
N PRO A 98 -7.62 -8.09 -5.69
CA PRO A 98 -8.79 -8.50 -6.49
C PRO A 98 -8.76 -9.95 -6.95
N GLN A 99 -7.60 -10.46 -7.42
CA GLN A 99 -7.51 -11.83 -7.90
C GLN A 99 -7.82 -12.87 -6.81
N ALA A 100 -7.25 -12.68 -5.61
CA ALA A 100 -7.50 -13.57 -4.48
C ALA A 100 -8.96 -13.49 -4.02
N TYR A 101 -9.53 -12.29 -4.06
CA TYR A 101 -10.93 -12.06 -3.72
C TYR A 101 -11.87 -12.78 -4.68
N ILE A 102 -11.73 -12.57 -6.00
CA ILE A 102 -12.64 -13.16 -7.00
C ILE A 102 -12.55 -14.69 -6.98
N LEU A 103 -11.34 -15.24 -7.06
CA LEU A 103 -11.15 -16.70 -7.10
C LEU A 103 -11.51 -17.37 -5.77
N GLY A 104 -11.15 -16.73 -4.65
CA GLY A 104 -11.48 -17.23 -3.33
C GLY A 104 -12.98 -17.21 -3.03
N MET A 105 -13.68 -16.13 -3.39
CA MET A 105 -15.13 -16.05 -3.26
C MET A 105 -15.86 -17.07 -4.14
N ALA A 106 -15.49 -17.19 -5.41
CA ALA A 106 -16.05 -18.20 -6.30
C ALA A 106 -15.90 -19.60 -5.72
N SER A 107 -14.70 -19.95 -5.26
CA SER A 107 -14.44 -21.25 -4.63
C SER A 107 -15.23 -21.46 -3.34
N SER A 108 -15.41 -20.41 -2.51
CA SER A 108 -16.14 -20.47 -1.25
C SER A 108 -17.65 -20.66 -1.47
N ILE A 109 -18.21 -20.03 -2.49
CA ILE A 109 -19.62 -20.18 -2.87
C ILE A 109 -19.88 -21.60 -3.38
N ILE A 110 -19.04 -22.11 -4.32
CA ILE A 110 -19.17 -23.47 -4.85
C ILE A 110 -18.99 -24.53 -3.74
N ALA A 111 -18.10 -24.28 -2.77
CA ALA A 111 -17.90 -25.15 -1.63
C ALA A 111 -19.03 -25.10 -0.60
N ASN A 112 -19.98 -24.16 -0.75
CA ASN A 112 -21.03 -23.88 0.23
C ASN A 112 -20.47 -23.73 1.67
N THR A 113 -19.36 -22.98 1.80
CA THR A 113 -18.69 -22.87 3.10
C THR A 113 -19.45 -21.99 4.09
N LYS A 114 -19.45 -22.39 5.36
CA LYS A 114 -19.98 -21.58 6.48
C LYS A 114 -18.97 -20.57 7.04
N CYS A 115 -17.81 -20.41 6.39
CA CYS A 115 -16.79 -19.46 6.81
C CYS A 115 -17.29 -18.02 6.77
N LYS A 116 -16.89 -17.20 7.73
CA LYS A 116 -17.00 -15.74 7.63
C LYS A 116 -15.96 -15.25 6.63
N LEU A 117 -16.41 -14.46 5.66
CA LEU A 117 -15.58 -14.02 4.53
C LEU A 117 -15.35 -12.51 4.63
N ILE A 118 -14.08 -12.12 4.63
CA ILE A 118 -13.64 -10.72 4.66
C ILE A 118 -12.80 -10.45 3.41
N MET A 119 -12.87 -9.25 2.85
CA MET A 119 -11.93 -8.78 1.85
C MET A 119 -11.27 -7.47 2.28
N SER A 120 -10.05 -7.26 1.82
CA SER A 120 -9.37 -5.95 1.89
C SER A 120 -9.33 -5.28 0.52
N ARG A 121 -9.96 -4.10 0.41
CA ARG A 121 -9.81 -3.20 -0.73
C ARG A 121 -8.73 -2.16 -0.41
N ARG A 122 -7.64 -2.14 -1.20
CA ARG A 122 -6.44 -1.34 -0.93
C ARG A 122 -6.11 -0.33 -2.03
N SER A 123 -6.88 -0.32 -3.11
CA SER A 123 -6.75 0.59 -4.24
C SER A 123 -8.11 1.08 -4.71
N LEU A 124 -8.12 2.20 -5.41
CA LEU A 124 -9.26 2.67 -6.17
C LEU A 124 -9.54 1.71 -7.34
N ASN A 125 -10.70 1.83 -7.96
CA ASN A 125 -11.21 0.87 -8.93
C ASN A 125 -10.65 0.99 -10.36
N PHE A 126 -9.60 1.77 -10.59
CA PHE A 126 -9.03 1.93 -11.94
C PHE A 126 -8.64 0.62 -12.63
N TYR A 127 -8.27 -0.40 -11.85
CA TYR A 127 -8.01 -1.73 -12.41
C TYR A 127 -9.26 -2.39 -13.00
N GLN A 128 -10.47 -2.03 -12.55
CA GLN A 128 -11.73 -2.54 -13.10
C GLN A 128 -11.99 -2.01 -14.52
N ASN A 129 -11.42 -0.84 -14.87
CA ASN A 129 -11.56 -0.26 -16.20
C ASN A 129 -10.84 -1.07 -17.29
N LYS A 130 -9.91 -1.94 -16.90
CA LYS A 130 -9.20 -2.82 -17.85
C LYS A 130 -10.08 -3.96 -18.37
N PHE A 131 -11.11 -4.36 -17.61
CA PHE A 131 -12.00 -5.46 -17.98
C PHE A 131 -13.40 -5.15 -17.46
N PHE A 132 -14.32 -4.93 -18.36
CA PHE A 132 -15.72 -4.59 -18.07
C PHE A 132 -16.37 -5.56 -17.06
N PHE A 133 -16.10 -6.86 -17.19
CA PHE A 133 -16.67 -7.88 -16.32
C PHE A 133 -16.20 -7.83 -14.87
N TYR A 134 -15.01 -7.27 -14.55
CA TYR A 134 -14.53 -7.21 -13.18
C TYR A 134 -15.47 -6.46 -12.25
N ARG A 135 -16.01 -5.33 -12.70
CA ARG A 135 -16.91 -4.52 -11.90
C ARG A 135 -18.21 -5.27 -11.58
N THR A 136 -18.80 -5.94 -12.57
CA THR A 136 -20.04 -6.71 -12.42
C THR A 136 -19.84 -7.90 -11.48
N ILE A 137 -18.77 -8.65 -11.68
CA ILE A 137 -18.42 -9.78 -10.81
C ILE A 137 -18.19 -9.30 -9.36
N GLU A 138 -17.43 -8.24 -9.16
CA GLU A 138 -17.17 -7.75 -7.80
C GLU A 138 -18.44 -7.24 -7.12
N LYS A 139 -19.33 -6.54 -7.84
CA LYS A 139 -20.64 -6.12 -7.30
C LYS A 139 -21.46 -7.31 -6.80
N PHE A 140 -21.56 -8.38 -7.58
CA PHE A 140 -22.24 -9.62 -7.18
C PHE A 140 -21.59 -10.23 -5.92
N LEU A 141 -20.25 -10.34 -5.90
CA LEU A 141 -19.53 -10.91 -4.78
C LEU A 141 -19.65 -10.07 -3.51
N HIS A 142 -19.78 -8.74 -3.63
CA HIS A 142 -19.99 -7.84 -2.49
C HIS A 142 -21.34 -8.08 -1.78
N GLN A 143 -22.32 -8.65 -2.44
CA GLN A 143 -23.58 -9.05 -1.78
C GLN A 143 -23.36 -10.25 -0.83
N LYS A 144 -22.44 -11.15 -1.18
CA LYS A 144 -22.16 -12.40 -0.44
C LYS A 144 -21.06 -12.27 0.61
N ILE A 145 -20.26 -11.21 0.59
CA ILE A 145 -19.19 -10.98 1.57
C ILE A 145 -19.73 -10.50 2.92
N ASN A 146 -19.16 -10.95 4.04
CA ASN A 146 -19.57 -10.50 5.36
C ASN A 146 -19.02 -9.11 5.71
N LYS A 147 -17.74 -8.83 5.37
CA LYS A 147 -17.08 -7.57 5.72
C LYS A 147 -16.06 -7.15 4.68
N ILE A 148 -15.97 -5.85 4.44
CA ILE A 148 -14.96 -5.22 3.56
C ILE A 148 -14.12 -4.26 4.41
N LEU A 149 -12.82 -4.53 4.49
CA LEU A 149 -11.86 -3.66 5.14
C LEU A 149 -11.22 -2.75 4.09
N VAL A 150 -11.33 -1.46 4.29
CA VAL A 150 -10.72 -0.46 3.39
C VAL A 150 -9.68 0.35 4.15
N ASN A 151 -8.73 0.94 3.44
CA ASN A 151 -7.67 1.71 4.06
C ASN A 151 -7.80 3.23 3.87
N SER A 152 -8.94 3.71 3.31
CA SER A 152 -9.22 5.14 3.16
C SER A 152 -10.73 5.43 3.03
N GLU A 153 -11.12 6.66 3.39
CA GLU A 153 -12.47 7.19 3.12
C GLU A 153 -12.75 7.29 1.61
N ALA A 154 -11.71 7.59 0.82
CA ALA A 154 -11.85 7.64 -0.64
C ALA A 154 -12.32 6.29 -1.21
N ILE A 155 -11.72 5.19 -0.78
CA ILE A 155 -12.13 3.83 -1.21
C ILE A 155 -13.51 3.49 -0.66
N LYS A 156 -13.83 3.84 0.59
CA LYS A 156 -15.16 3.62 1.17
C LYS A 156 -16.23 4.32 0.37
N LYS A 157 -16.05 5.61 0.05
CA LYS A 157 -16.99 6.38 -0.77
C LYS A 157 -17.19 5.75 -2.16
N GLN A 158 -16.10 5.27 -2.77
CA GLN A 158 -16.17 4.63 -4.07
C GLN A 158 -16.98 3.32 -4.03
N LEU A 159 -16.75 2.45 -3.03
CA LEU A 159 -17.52 1.21 -2.87
C LEU A 159 -19.01 1.49 -2.67
N ILE A 160 -19.37 2.50 -1.89
CA ILE A 160 -20.77 2.86 -1.65
C ILE A 160 -21.38 3.43 -2.93
N ASN A 161 -20.77 4.46 -3.51
CA ASN A 161 -21.38 5.25 -4.57
C ASN A 161 -21.33 4.57 -5.95
N GLN A 162 -20.29 3.77 -6.22
CA GLN A 162 -20.06 3.18 -7.54
C GLN A 162 -20.31 1.68 -7.59
N GLU A 163 -20.15 0.98 -6.46
CA GLU A 163 -20.27 -0.47 -6.40
C GLU A 163 -21.48 -0.94 -5.58
N GLY A 164 -22.25 -0.01 -4.97
CA GLY A 164 -23.50 -0.30 -4.25
C GLY A 164 -23.32 -1.06 -2.93
N VAL A 165 -22.13 -0.96 -2.32
CA VAL A 165 -21.85 -1.68 -1.08
C VAL A 165 -22.50 -0.97 0.11
N SER A 166 -23.24 -1.71 0.93
CA SER A 166 -23.85 -1.19 2.15
C SER A 166 -22.82 -0.73 3.18
N LYS A 167 -23.05 0.44 3.80
CA LYS A 167 -22.15 1.07 4.77
C LYS A 167 -21.78 0.16 5.95
N ASN A 168 -22.74 -0.66 6.41
CA ASN A 168 -22.55 -1.58 7.55
C ASN A 168 -21.55 -2.70 7.24
N LYS A 169 -21.35 -3.06 5.97
CA LYS A 169 -20.34 -4.04 5.53
C LYS A 169 -18.94 -3.45 5.47
N ILE A 170 -18.77 -2.14 5.49
CA ILE A 170 -17.48 -1.49 5.28
C ILE A 170 -16.89 -1.00 6.62
N LYS A 171 -15.63 -1.35 6.87
CA LYS A 171 -14.83 -0.82 7.98
C LYS A 171 -13.55 -0.21 7.46
N ILE A 172 -13.26 1.03 7.86
CA ILE A 172 -11.97 1.65 7.57
C ILE A 172 -10.97 1.20 8.62
N ILE A 173 -9.84 0.69 8.13
CA ILE A 173 -8.64 0.42 8.92
C ILE A 173 -7.46 1.00 8.13
N TYR A 174 -6.98 2.15 8.56
CA TYR A 174 -5.85 2.81 7.93
C TYR A 174 -4.56 1.96 8.01
N ASN A 175 -3.71 2.08 7.00
CA ASN A 175 -2.36 1.54 7.07
C ASN A 175 -1.56 2.23 8.16
N GLY A 176 -0.61 1.49 8.75
CA GLY A 176 0.24 2.02 9.81
C GLY A 176 1.71 1.76 9.58
N VAL A 177 2.52 2.61 10.19
CA VAL A 177 3.97 2.46 10.23
C VAL A 177 4.50 2.68 11.64
N GLU A 178 5.70 2.17 11.90
CA GLU A 178 6.42 2.46 13.15
C GLU A 178 7.06 3.84 13.04
N ALA A 179 6.79 4.70 14.01
CA ALA A 179 7.46 5.99 14.11
C ALA A 179 8.92 5.78 14.54
N LYS A 180 9.86 6.34 13.79
CA LYS A 180 11.31 6.20 14.03
C LYS A 180 11.84 7.46 14.74
N ASN A 181 12.08 7.36 16.04
CA ASN A 181 12.55 8.51 16.82
C ASN A 181 14.00 8.98 16.51
N ASN A 182 14.77 8.18 15.78
CA ASN A 182 16.23 8.34 15.68
C ASN A 182 16.71 9.10 14.44
N LYS A 183 15.97 10.07 13.92
CA LYS A 183 16.56 10.95 12.92
C LYS A 183 17.54 11.90 13.59
N LYS A 184 18.84 11.55 13.59
CA LYS A 184 19.91 12.53 13.71
C LYS A 184 19.90 13.33 12.40
N PHE A 185 19.40 14.58 12.44
CA PHE A 185 19.55 15.49 11.31
C PHE A 185 21.05 15.70 11.10
N LYS A 186 21.66 14.94 10.19
CA LYS A 186 23.01 15.25 9.76
C LYS A 186 22.96 16.63 9.09
N LYS A 187 23.76 17.57 9.58
CA LYS A 187 24.04 18.84 8.90
C LYS A 187 24.85 18.55 7.62
N ASN A 188 24.21 18.01 6.61
CA ASN A 188 24.80 17.93 5.29
C ASN A 188 24.27 19.11 4.48
N ASN A 189 25.15 19.84 3.83
CA ASN A 189 24.76 20.93 2.88
C ASN A 189 24.06 20.40 1.62
N ASN A 190 23.81 19.10 1.57
CA ASN A 190 23.13 18.44 0.45
C ASN A 190 21.62 18.57 0.59
N PHE A 191 20.94 18.78 -0.52
CA PHE A 191 19.48 18.74 -0.59
C PHE A 191 19.03 17.46 -1.29
N ASN A 192 18.65 16.46 -0.52
CA ASN A 192 18.26 15.14 -0.97
C ASN A 192 16.72 15.00 -0.98
N ILE A 193 16.18 14.78 -2.17
CA ILE A 193 14.76 14.50 -2.40
C ILE A 193 14.57 12.99 -2.52
N VAL A 194 13.42 12.46 -2.09
CA VAL A 194 13.09 11.05 -2.27
C VAL A 194 11.67 10.86 -2.80
N ILE A 195 11.53 9.94 -3.73
CA ILE A 195 10.24 9.38 -4.16
C ILE A 195 10.25 7.86 -3.98
N ILE A 196 9.32 7.34 -3.17
CA ILE A 196 9.10 5.89 -3.00
C ILE A 196 7.87 5.50 -3.79
N ALA A 197 8.09 5.00 -5.00
CA ALA A 197 7.04 4.57 -5.91
C ALA A 197 7.62 3.65 -6.99
N ASN A 198 6.93 2.55 -7.30
CA ASN A 198 7.30 1.75 -8.45
C ASN A 198 7.27 2.59 -9.74
N LEU A 199 8.13 2.25 -10.68
CA LEU A 199 8.24 2.96 -11.95
C LEU A 199 7.12 2.48 -12.90
N ILE A 200 5.91 3.03 -12.67
CA ILE A 200 4.69 2.78 -13.45
C ILE A 200 4.04 4.12 -13.83
N PRO A 201 3.29 4.18 -14.94
CA PRO A 201 2.81 5.45 -15.48
C PRO A 201 2.03 6.32 -14.50
N TYR A 202 1.11 5.75 -13.70
CA TYR A 202 0.27 6.54 -12.80
C TYR A 202 0.99 7.09 -11.56
N LYS A 203 2.22 6.65 -11.25
CA LYS A 203 3.07 7.25 -10.21
C LYS A 203 3.73 8.56 -10.65
N ASN A 204 3.67 8.86 -11.96
CA ASN A 204 3.85 10.19 -12.52
C ASN A 204 5.26 10.79 -12.32
N HIS A 205 6.30 9.97 -12.31
CA HIS A 205 7.69 10.42 -12.16
C HIS A 205 8.09 11.51 -13.18
N HIS A 206 7.49 11.51 -14.37
CA HIS A 206 7.79 12.52 -15.41
C HIS A 206 7.41 13.94 -14.97
N ILE A 207 6.32 14.13 -14.22
CA ILE A 207 5.94 15.44 -13.68
C ILE A 207 6.99 15.93 -12.67
N LEU A 208 7.50 15.03 -11.81
CA LEU A 208 8.58 15.38 -10.89
C LEU A 208 9.85 15.81 -11.63
N PHE A 209 10.24 15.09 -12.69
CA PHE A 209 11.41 15.46 -13.49
C PHE A 209 11.22 16.78 -14.23
N ASN A 210 10.04 17.05 -14.76
CA ASN A 210 9.71 18.36 -15.33
C ASN A 210 9.78 19.46 -14.27
N SER A 211 9.27 19.22 -13.07
CA SER A 211 9.32 20.20 -11.96
C SER A 211 10.76 20.50 -11.53
N LEU A 212 11.60 19.47 -11.42
CA LEU A 212 13.01 19.65 -11.05
C LEU A 212 13.79 20.39 -12.13
N ASN A 213 13.51 20.15 -13.43
CA ASN A 213 14.12 20.90 -14.50
C ASN A 213 13.83 22.42 -14.43
N LEU A 214 12.62 22.82 -14.02
CA LEU A 214 12.24 24.23 -13.87
C LEU A 214 13.02 24.96 -12.77
N ILE A 215 13.61 24.23 -11.83
CA ILE A 215 14.24 24.81 -10.64
C ILE A 215 15.67 24.34 -10.39
N LYS A 216 16.24 23.52 -11.26
CA LYS A 216 17.56 22.90 -11.05
C LYS A 216 18.67 23.91 -10.74
N GLU A 217 18.65 25.06 -11.38
CA GLU A 217 19.64 26.13 -11.16
C GLU A 217 19.40 26.91 -9.85
N LYS A 218 18.19 26.77 -9.25
CA LYS A 218 17.81 27.42 -7.98
C LYS A 218 18.04 26.51 -6.78
N LEU A 219 18.44 25.27 -7.03
CA LEU A 219 18.82 24.28 -6.01
C LEU A 219 20.33 24.30 -5.78
N PRO A 220 20.85 23.81 -4.62
CA PRO A 220 22.29 23.77 -4.37
C PRO A 220 22.97 22.80 -5.35
N LYS A 221 24.22 23.08 -5.78
CA LYS A 221 24.95 22.27 -6.79
C LYS A 221 24.94 20.76 -6.50
N ASN A 222 24.86 20.35 -5.26
CA ASN A 222 24.93 18.96 -4.78
C ASN A 222 23.56 18.33 -4.45
N TRP A 223 22.44 18.89 -4.98
CA TRP A 223 21.15 18.24 -4.81
C TRP A 223 21.08 16.90 -5.54
N LYS A 224 20.31 15.96 -4.98
CA LYS A 224 20.05 14.64 -5.56
C LYS A 224 18.61 14.22 -5.35
N ILE A 225 18.13 13.32 -6.21
CA ILE A 225 16.84 12.65 -6.04
C ILE A 225 17.02 11.13 -6.01
N TYR A 226 16.47 10.50 -5.01
CA TYR A 226 16.41 9.05 -4.83
C TYR A 226 15.07 8.54 -5.33
N CYS A 227 15.06 7.81 -6.46
CA CYS A 227 13.89 7.14 -7.01
C CYS A 227 13.90 5.70 -6.54
N ILE A 228 13.05 5.37 -5.55
CA ILE A 228 13.02 4.05 -4.91
C ILE A 228 11.78 3.28 -5.34
N GLY A 229 11.98 2.21 -6.07
CA GLY A 229 10.90 1.33 -6.51
C GLY A 229 11.34 0.38 -7.62
N ARG A 230 10.56 -0.68 -7.79
CA ARG A 230 10.76 -1.65 -8.86
C ARG A 230 10.44 -1.02 -10.21
N ASP A 231 11.18 -1.42 -11.24
CA ASP A 231 10.83 -1.08 -12.62
C ASP A 231 9.67 -1.98 -13.10
N ASP A 232 8.56 -1.34 -13.41
CA ASP A 232 7.40 -1.99 -14.02
C ASP A 232 7.21 -1.48 -15.48
N GLY A 233 8.33 -1.23 -16.20
CA GLY A 233 8.39 -1.02 -17.64
C GLY A 233 8.62 0.41 -18.12
N ILE A 234 8.81 1.41 -17.26
CA ILE A 234 8.98 2.82 -17.70
C ILE A 234 10.36 3.41 -17.42
N LYS A 235 11.28 2.69 -16.79
CA LYS A 235 12.61 3.22 -16.40
C LYS A 235 13.40 3.74 -17.59
N LYS A 236 13.42 3.02 -18.72
CA LYS A 236 14.11 3.45 -19.94
C LYS A 236 13.62 4.82 -20.41
N ASN A 237 12.31 5.03 -20.43
CA ASN A 237 11.68 6.30 -20.82
C ASN A 237 12.02 7.44 -19.83
N LEU A 238 12.04 7.14 -18.54
CA LEU A 238 12.42 8.12 -17.51
C LEU A 238 13.89 8.50 -17.60
N ILE A 239 14.79 7.57 -17.92
CA ILE A 239 16.21 7.84 -18.17
C ILE A 239 16.35 8.78 -19.40
N LYS A 240 15.67 8.48 -20.52
CA LYS A 240 15.69 9.34 -21.71
C LYS A 240 15.20 10.75 -21.37
N LEU A 241 14.10 10.86 -20.63
CA LEU A 241 13.56 12.15 -20.19
C LEU A 241 14.55 12.90 -19.28
N SER A 242 15.18 12.24 -18.33
CA SER A 242 16.12 12.86 -17.40
C SER A 242 17.36 13.42 -18.11
N LYS A 243 17.89 12.71 -19.13
CA LYS A 243 18.96 13.19 -20.00
C LYS A 243 18.51 14.45 -20.77
N LYS A 244 17.34 14.42 -21.43
CA LYS A 244 16.76 15.56 -22.15
C LYS A 244 16.59 16.79 -21.24
N LYS A 245 16.30 16.59 -19.95
CA LYS A 245 16.12 17.68 -18.95
C LYS A 245 17.42 18.10 -18.25
N GLY A 246 18.56 17.47 -18.55
CA GLY A 246 19.85 17.79 -17.91
C GLY A 246 19.92 17.49 -16.42
N ILE A 247 19.14 16.51 -15.93
CA ILE A 247 19.10 16.13 -14.52
C ILE A 247 19.52 14.67 -14.28
N PHE A 248 19.98 13.96 -15.32
CA PHE A 248 20.31 12.53 -15.23
C PHE A 248 21.31 12.24 -14.10
N ASN A 249 22.39 13.01 -13.99
CA ASN A 249 23.45 12.82 -13.00
C ASN A 249 23.01 13.16 -11.54
N LYS A 250 21.80 13.70 -11.37
CA LYS A 250 21.18 13.98 -10.06
C LYS A 250 20.29 12.85 -9.57
N ILE A 251 19.98 11.85 -10.42
CA ILE A 251 19.01 10.80 -10.11
C ILE A 251 19.73 9.53 -9.68
N ILE A 252 19.33 9.00 -8.53
CA ILE A 252 19.80 7.72 -8.00
C ILE A 252 18.63 6.75 -8.03
N TRP A 253 18.74 5.71 -8.84
CA TRP A 253 17.75 4.64 -8.97
C TRP A 253 18.03 3.52 -7.98
N ILE A 254 17.06 3.18 -7.15
CA ILE A 254 17.24 2.16 -6.11
C ILE A 254 16.05 1.20 -6.07
N GLU A 255 16.34 -0.08 -6.02
CA GLU A 255 15.37 -1.11 -5.66
C GLU A 255 15.79 -1.76 -4.34
N THR A 256 15.12 -1.38 -3.24
CA THR A 256 15.46 -1.88 -1.91
C THR A 256 14.23 -1.95 -0.99
N LEU A 257 14.32 -2.85 -0.01
CA LEU A 257 13.39 -2.90 1.13
C LEU A 257 13.91 -2.12 2.34
N LYS A 258 15.24 -1.85 2.38
CA LYS A 258 15.90 -1.17 3.49
C LYS A 258 15.90 0.34 3.26
N LEU A 259 14.85 1.02 3.72
CA LEU A 259 14.63 2.45 3.50
C LEU A 259 15.32 3.34 4.54
N GLU A 260 15.69 2.80 5.70
CA GLU A 260 16.13 3.58 6.87
C GLU A 260 17.32 4.49 6.56
N ASN A 261 18.41 3.93 6.01
CA ASN A 261 19.62 4.67 5.70
C ASN A 261 19.39 5.78 4.65
N ILE A 262 18.48 5.53 3.71
CA ILE A 262 18.19 6.49 2.64
C ILE A 262 17.33 7.62 3.21
N LEU A 263 16.21 7.29 3.87
CA LEU A 263 15.27 8.28 4.40
C LEU A 263 15.89 9.16 5.49
N SER A 264 16.82 8.60 6.27
CA SER A 264 17.56 9.38 7.29
C SER A 264 18.44 10.47 6.68
N ASN A 265 18.88 10.31 5.44
CA ASN A 265 19.73 11.26 4.71
C ASN A 265 18.96 12.16 3.74
N CYS A 266 17.63 12.03 3.67
CA CYS A 266 16.78 12.86 2.82
C CYS A 266 16.24 14.08 3.55
N ASN A 267 15.92 15.13 2.77
CA ASN A 267 15.39 16.41 3.26
C ASN A 267 13.92 16.62 2.89
N LEU A 268 13.41 15.93 1.85
CA LEU A 268 12.08 16.11 1.31
C LEU A 268 11.55 14.80 0.70
N GLY A 269 10.36 14.37 1.13
CA GLY A 269 9.62 13.29 0.50
C GLY A 269 8.59 13.82 -0.50
N ILE A 270 8.54 13.25 -1.69
CA ILE A 270 7.59 13.63 -2.74
C ILE A 270 6.80 12.40 -3.19
N LEU A 271 5.49 12.60 -3.42
CA LEU A 271 4.64 11.63 -4.10
C LEU A 271 3.72 12.38 -5.08
N CYS A 272 3.90 12.17 -6.38
CA CYS A 272 3.22 12.92 -7.43
C CYS A 272 2.23 12.08 -8.26
N SER A 273 1.68 11.03 -7.67
CA SER A 273 0.79 10.08 -8.32
C SER A 273 -0.48 10.74 -8.90
N LYS A 274 -1.02 10.15 -9.96
CA LYS A 274 -2.33 10.52 -10.52
C LYS A 274 -3.48 9.98 -9.69
N GLU A 275 -3.23 8.92 -8.92
CA GLU A 275 -4.22 8.24 -8.07
C GLU A 275 -3.54 7.50 -6.92
N GLU A 276 -4.18 7.47 -5.76
CA GLU A 276 -3.75 6.71 -4.58
C GLU A 276 -4.96 6.24 -3.77
N GLY A 277 -4.91 4.99 -3.32
CA GLY A 277 -5.86 4.49 -2.32
C GLY A 277 -5.55 5.06 -0.94
N PHE A 278 -4.38 4.70 -0.41
CA PHE A 278 -3.81 5.23 0.83
C PHE A 278 -2.29 4.98 0.80
N PRO A 279 -1.49 6.00 0.49
CA PRO A 279 -0.08 5.81 0.17
C PRO A 279 0.81 5.57 1.39
N ASN A 280 1.41 4.38 1.49
CA ASN A 280 2.39 4.05 2.52
C ASN A 280 3.63 4.95 2.47
N ALA A 281 4.05 5.39 1.28
CA ALA A 281 5.21 6.26 1.11
C ALA A 281 5.12 7.52 1.97
N ILE A 282 3.94 8.17 2.03
CA ILE A 282 3.73 9.36 2.86
C ILE A 282 3.89 9.03 4.35
N LEU A 283 3.36 7.88 4.78
CA LEU A 283 3.53 7.44 6.18
C LEU A 283 5.01 7.15 6.49
N GLU A 284 5.73 6.54 5.56
CA GLU A 284 7.17 6.28 5.68
C GLU A 284 7.96 7.60 5.76
N TYR A 285 7.65 8.60 4.92
CA TYR A 285 8.26 9.92 5.03
C TYR A 285 8.02 10.57 6.39
N PHE A 286 6.78 10.60 6.85
CA PHE A 286 6.42 11.17 8.15
C PHE A 286 7.06 10.42 9.31
N ALA A 287 7.17 9.08 9.23
CA ALA A 287 7.85 8.26 10.25
C ALA A 287 9.33 8.64 10.41
N PHE A 288 9.95 9.14 9.34
CA PHE A 288 11.33 9.64 9.33
C PHE A 288 11.44 11.16 9.46
N LYS A 289 10.38 11.86 9.90
CA LYS A 289 10.36 13.33 10.04
C LYS A 289 10.80 14.05 8.76
N LEU A 290 10.35 13.57 7.59
CA LEU A 290 10.51 14.30 6.34
C LEU A 290 9.32 15.21 6.11
N PRO A 291 9.52 16.47 5.69
CA PRO A 291 8.45 17.25 5.10
C PRO A 291 7.97 16.59 3.82
N VAL A 292 6.69 16.72 3.49
CA VAL A 292 6.08 16.01 2.36
C VAL A 292 5.40 16.98 1.41
N ILE A 293 5.59 16.74 0.11
CA ILE A 293 4.76 17.30 -0.95
C ILE A 293 4.06 16.13 -1.66
N THR A 294 2.75 16.21 -1.81
CA THR A 294 2.00 15.18 -2.55
C THR A 294 0.88 15.79 -3.39
N THR A 295 0.49 15.08 -4.43
CA THR A 295 -0.71 15.44 -5.21
C THR A 295 -1.98 15.25 -4.39
N ASP A 296 -2.98 16.14 -4.60
CA ASP A 296 -4.31 16.05 -3.96
C ASP A 296 -5.17 15.00 -4.67
N VAL A 297 -4.86 13.72 -4.42
CA VAL A 297 -5.58 12.59 -5.03
C VAL A 297 -5.92 11.53 -3.98
N GLY A 298 -7.09 10.95 -4.09
CA GLY A 298 -7.54 9.81 -3.26
C GLY A 298 -7.27 10.01 -1.76
N GLY A 299 -6.59 9.03 -1.16
CA GLY A 299 -6.26 9.04 0.26
C GLY A 299 -5.07 9.94 0.66
N CYS A 300 -4.40 10.64 -0.28
CA CYS A 300 -3.31 11.56 0.07
C CYS A 300 -3.78 12.65 1.01
N LYS A 301 -4.95 13.27 0.74
CA LYS A 301 -5.56 14.32 1.57
C LYS A 301 -6.07 13.84 2.94
N GLU A 302 -6.20 12.55 3.13
CA GLU A 302 -6.52 12.00 4.44
C GLU A 302 -5.31 12.03 5.37
N ILE A 303 -4.11 11.88 4.81
CA ILE A 303 -2.83 11.85 5.53
C ILE A 303 -2.22 13.25 5.62
N VAL A 304 -2.16 13.96 4.47
CA VAL A 304 -1.56 15.29 4.38
C VAL A 304 -2.63 16.37 4.51
N LYS A 305 -2.49 17.22 5.50
CA LYS A 305 -3.29 18.43 5.68
C LYS A 305 -2.49 19.60 5.16
N ASN A 306 -2.95 20.20 4.06
CA ASN A 306 -2.22 21.26 3.36
C ASN A 306 -1.80 22.40 4.30
N LYS A 307 -0.56 22.85 4.17
CA LYS A 307 0.10 23.90 4.98
C LYS A 307 0.15 23.62 6.50
N LYS A 308 -0.28 22.41 6.95
CA LYS A 308 -0.21 21.98 8.35
C LYS A 308 0.90 20.97 8.59
N ASN A 309 0.87 19.84 7.90
CA ASN A 309 1.87 18.77 8.01
C ASN A 309 2.55 18.42 6.67
N GLY A 310 2.26 19.19 5.61
CA GLY A 310 2.83 19.02 4.27
C GLY A 310 2.16 19.95 3.28
N LEU A 311 2.49 19.79 2.00
CA LEU A 311 1.86 20.55 0.90
C LEU A 311 1.11 19.60 -0.02
N LEU A 312 -0.10 20.01 -0.40
CA LEU A 312 -0.88 19.40 -1.47
C LEU A 312 -0.73 20.23 -2.74
N VAL A 313 -0.50 19.57 -3.87
CA VAL A 313 -0.42 20.17 -5.20
C VAL A 313 -1.39 19.49 -6.16
N SER A 314 -1.80 20.20 -7.19
CA SER A 314 -2.69 19.68 -8.23
C SER A 314 -2.01 18.55 -9.02
N LYS A 315 -2.75 17.51 -9.37
CA LYS A 315 -2.24 16.45 -10.23
C LYS A 315 -1.82 16.99 -11.59
N ASN A 316 -0.75 16.45 -12.16
CA ASN A 316 -0.17 16.83 -13.47
C ASN A 316 0.32 18.27 -13.55
N ASN A 317 0.53 18.98 -12.45
CA ASN A 317 0.99 20.36 -12.42
C ASN A 317 2.47 20.43 -12.00
N SER A 318 3.38 20.44 -12.98
CA SER A 318 4.82 20.52 -12.73
C SER A 318 5.25 21.89 -12.19
N LEU A 319 4.58 22.97 -12.59
CA LEU A 319 4.88 24.33 -12.11
C LEU A 319 4.54 24.48 -10.62
N GLU A 320 3.35 24.04 -10.20
CA GLU A 320 2.96 24.07 -8.80
C GLU A 320 3.86 23.20 -7.92
N LEU A 321 4.20 21.99 -8.40
CA LEU A 321 5.14 21.11 -7.71
C LEU A 321 6.54 21.75 -7.59
N SER A 322 7.03 22.41 -8.63
CA SER A 322 8.33 23.11 -8.59
C SER A 322 8.33 24.26 -7.57
N LYS A 323 7.26 25.08 -7.54
CA LYS A 323 7.09 26.15 -6.56
C LYS A 323 7.04 25.59 -5.12
N ALA A 324 6.34 24.48 -4.89
CA ALA A 324 6.26 23.81 -3.60
C ALA A 324 7.63 23.28 -3.13
N ILE A 325 8.42 22.68 -4.02
CA ILE A 325 9.79 22.24 -3.72
C ILE A 325 10.67 23.41 -3.31
N LEU A 326 10.70 24.47 -4.09
CA LEU A 326 11.48 25.68 -3.78
C LEU A 326 11.04 26.34 -2.49
N TYR A 327 9.73 26.39 -2.22
CA TYR A 327 9.19 26.93 -0.98
C TYR A 327 9.75 26.20 0.24
N LEU A 328 9.71 24.86 0.25
CA LEU A 328 10.24 24.07 1.39
C LEU A 328 11.77 24.10 1.47
N TYR A 329 12.46 24.18 0.34
CA TYR A 329 13.91 24.36 0.30
C TYR A 329 14.35 25.67 0.95
N LYS A 330 13.70 26.79 0.57
CA LYS A 330 14.01 28.12 1.09
C LYS A 330 13.52 28.33 2.52
N ASN A 331 12.41 27.73 2.93
CA ASN A 331 11.77 27.91 4.23
C ASN A 331 12.01 26.72 5.18
N LYS A 332 13.27 26.54 5.64
CA LYS A 332 13.69 25.40 6.49
C LYS A 332 12.85 25.29 7.78
N ASN A 333 12.45 26.40 8.39
CA ASN A 333 11.61 26.40 9.60
C ASN A 333 10.21 25.84 9.32
N LYS A 334 9.60 26.19 8.19
CA LYS A 334 8.30 25.63 7.77
C LYS A 334 8.43 24.13 7.45
N ALA A 335 9.49 23.73 6.73
CA ALA A 335 9.78 22.34 6.43
C ALA A 335 9.92 21.51 7.73
N LYS A 336 10.67 22.01 8.72
CA LYS A 336 10.82 21.38 10.05
C LYS A 336 9.49 21.30 10.80
N LYS A 337 8.66 22.34 10.77
CA LYS A 337 7.33 22.33 11.37
C LYS A 337 6.44 21.26 10.74
N PHE A 338 6.37 21.20 9.40
CA PHE A 338 5.58 20.18 8.69
C PHE A 338 6.07 18.75 8.97
N ALA A 339 7.38 18.54 9.01
CA ALA A 339 7.98 17.27 9.35
C ALA A 339 7.58 16.78 10.77
N ASN A 340 7.62 17.67 11.76
CA ASN A 340 7.22 17.35 13.13
C ASN A 340 5.72 17.05 13.23
N GLU A 341 4.87 17.83 12.58
CA GLU A 341 3.43 17.58 12.56
C GLU A 341 3.08 16.29 11.78
N GLY A 342 3.79 16.00 10.70
CA GLY A 342 3.68 14.70 9.99
C GLY A 342 4.04 13.53 10.91
N PHE A 343 5.14 13.63 11.65
CA PHE A 343 5.56 12.62 12.62
C PHE A 343 4.51 12.41 13.72
N ARG A 344 3.95 13.50 14.30
CA ARG A 344 2.86 13.42 15.28
C ARG A 344 1.63 12.75 14.68
N THR A 345 1.32 13.05 13.41
CA THR A 345 0.20 12.44 12.67
C THR A 345 0.36 10.92 12.59
N VAL A 346 1.53 10.42 12.22
CA VAL A 346 1.81 8.97 12.20
C VAL A 346 1.71 8.37 13.60
N LYS A 347 2.38 8.96 14.59
CA LYS A 347 2.39 8.44 15.96
C LYS A 347 0.98 8.29 16.54
N ASN A 348 0.10 9.28 16.31
CA ASN A 348 -1.21 9.33 16.94
C ASN A 348 -2.31 8.64 16.10
N LYS A 349 -2.29 8.79 14.77
CA LYS A 349 -3.37 8.32 13.90
C LYS A 349 -3.03 7.06 13.11
N PHE A 350 -1.80 6.93 12.64
CA PHE A 350 -1.38 5.91 11.68
C PHE A 350 -0.23 5.04 12.22
N SER A 351 -0.23 4.77 13.54
CA SER A 351 0.75 3.87 14.12
C SER A 351 0.46 2.41 13.74
N LEU A 352 1.51 1.63 13.51
CA LEU A 352 1.39 0.21 13.18
C LEU A 352 0.61 -0.56 14.24
N LYS A 353 0.85 -0.28 15.53
CA LYS A 353 0.14 -0.90 16.66
C LYS A 353 -1.38 -0.69 16.55
N LYS A 354 -1.82 0.54 16.22
CA LYS A 354 -3.25 0.86 16.04
C LYS A 354 -3.84 0.06 14.89
N THR A 355 -3.18 0.05 13.73
CA THR A 355 -3.63 -0.71 12.56
C THR A 355 -3.82 -2.19 12.87
N ILE A 356 -2.85 -2.80 13.56
CA ILE A 356 -2.90 -4.22 13.92
C ILE A 356 -4.04 -4.50 14.91
N ASN A 357 -4.18 -3.67 15.95
CA ASN A 357 -5.24 -3.83 16.95
C ASN A 357 -6.64 -3.70 16.31
N GLU A 358 -6.82 -2.79 15.36
CA GLU A 358 -8.09 -2.65 14.65
C GLU A 358 -8.39 -3.88 13.78
N HIS A 359 -7.40 -4.47 13.10
CA HIS A 359 -7.58 -5.74 12.37
C HIS A 359 -7.96 -6.88 13.34
N GLU A 360 -7.23 -7.04 14.44
CA GLU A 360 -7.52 -8.07 15.44
C GLU A 360 -8.94 -7.92 16.00
N LYS A 361 -9.35 -6.69 16.32
CA LYS A 361 -10.70 -6.39 16.81
C LYS A 361 -11.79 -6.79 15.81
N GLU A 362 -11.60 -6.48 14.52
CA GLU A 362 -12.58 -6.86 13.50
C GLU A 362 -12.60 -8.37 13.25
N TYR A 363 -11.46 -9.05 13.29
CA TYR A 363 -11.41 -10.52 13.21
C TYR A 363 -12.15 -11.18 14.37
N LEU A 364 -11.93 -10.70 15.59
CA LEU A 364 -12.63 -11.23 16.78
C LEU A 364 -14.14 -10.98 16.71
N LYS A 365 -14.58 -9.84 16.20
CA LYS A 365 -16.02 -9.58 15.96
C LYS A 365 -16.61 -10.58 14.96
N CYS A 366 -15.94 -10.83 13.85
CA CYS A 366 -16.41 -11.78 12.84
C CYS A 366 -16.42 -13.23 13.33
N LEU A 367 -15.59 -13.59 14.31
CA LEU A 367 -15.59 -14.92 14.92
C LEU A 367 -16.71 -15.12 15.93
N ARG A 368 -17.26 -14.03 16.49
CA ARG A 368 -18.35 -14.06 17.47
C ARG A 368 -19.75 -13.93 16.86
N SER A 369 -19.85 -13.31 15.67
CA SER A 369 -21.09 -13.17 14.87
C SER A 369 -21.36 -14.44 14.05
#